data_c2db15c64963777658210bf4d5b36318
#
_entry.id   c2db15c64963777658210bf4d5b36318
#
_cell.length_a   1.000
_cell.length_b   1.000
_cell.length_c   1.000
_cell.angle_alpha   90.00
_cell.angle_beta   90.00
_cell.angle_gamma   90.00
#
_symmetry.space_group_name_H-M   'P 1'
#
loop_
_entity.id
_entity.type
_entity.pdbx_description
1 polymer ?
#
loop_
_entity_poly.entity_id
_entity_poly.type
_entity_poly.pdbx_seq_one_letter_code
_entity_poly.pdbx_strand_id
1 'polypeptide(L)'
;QELAKLGPLSTQEGRTAVIFFLIAGLWMVSTLIADWIGAVLLGGTRIDSGHVDTMIATLGAILLFMAPAGGGTKRPILIWDDAQKIPWGILLLFGGGLALASAAELSGLSRYLAESLKGVADLHPALVILMVGLLVIVITEFASNIATISLMGPVLISLSLGSETLGA
;
A
#
# COMPACT_ATOMS: atom_id res chain seq x y z
N GLN A 1 0.99 33.26 7.30
CA GLN A 1 0.57 34.20 6.22
C GLN A 1 0.01 33.46 5.00
N GLU A 2 0.35 32.22 4.71
CA GLU A 2 -0.18 31.43 3.60
C GLU A 2 -1.65 31.03 3.82
N LEU A 3 -2.03 30.67 5.05
CA LEU A 3 -3.43 30.30 5.41
C LEU A 3 -4.44 31.44 5.20
N ALA A 4 -3.99 32.70 5.30
CA ALA A 4 -4.87 33.85 5.06
C ALA A 4 -5.18 34.10 3.57
N LYS A 5 -4.43 33.46 2.67
CA LYS A 5 -4.66 33.50 1.21
C LYS A 5 -5.65 32.43 0.73
N LEU A 6 -5.93 31.42 1.57
CA LEU A 6 -6.91 30.39 1.30
C LEU A 6 -8.28 31.03 1.60
N GLY A 7 -9.05 31.36 0.57
CA GLY A 7 -10.41 31.85 0.70
C GLY A 7 -11.35 30.83 1.34
N PRO A 8 -12.68 31.10 1.41
CA PRO A 8 -13.65 30.13 1.90
C PRO A 8 -13.64 28.88 0.99
N LEU A 9 -13.90 27.72 1.59
CA LEU A 9 -13.97 26.43 0.88
C LEU A 9 -14.88 26.53 -0.34
N SER A 10 -14.35 26.22 -1.51
CA SER A 10 -15.12 26.16 -2.74
C SER A 10 -16.07 24.94 -2.72
N THR A 11 -17.14 24.98 -3.53
CA THR A 11 -18.06 23.85 -3.66
C THR A 11 -17.35 22.57 -4.13
N GLN A 12 -16.32 22.72 -4.97
CA GLN A 12 -15.51 21.61 -5.44
C GLN A 12 -14.69 20.97 -4.30
N GLU A 13 -14.02 21.78 -3.50
CA GLU A 13 -13.25 21.32 -2.34
C GLU A 13 -14.14 20.60 -1.32
N GLY A 14 -15.30 21.16 -1.03
CA GLY A 14 -16.28 20.53 -0.14
C GLY A 14 -16.72 19.15 -0.63
N ARG A 15 -17.02 19.01 -1.93
CA ARG A 15 -17.41 17.72 -2.53
C ARG A 15 -16.25 16.72 -2.53
N THR A 16 -15.05 17.17 -2.84
CA THR A 16 -13.84 16.33 -2.77
C THR A 16 -13.62 15.82 -1.34
N ALA A 17 -13.76 16.72 -0.35
CA ALA A 17 -13.62 16.33 1.06
C ALA A 17 -14.68 15.29 1.48
N VAL A 18 -15.93 15.45 1.06
CA VAL A 18 -17.00 14.47 1.34
C VAL A 18 -16.65 13.10 0.75
N ILE A 19 -16.22 13.04 -0.52
CA ILE A 19 -15.82 11.78 -1.15
C ILE A 19 -14.61 11.18 -0.43
N PHE A 20 -13.61 11.99 -0.10
CA PHE A 20 -12.42 11.54 0.64
C PHE A 20 -12.78 10.91 1.99
N PHE A 21 -13.58 11.59 2.81
CA PHE A 21 -13.97 11.06 4.12
C PHE A 21 -14.87 9.83 4.01
N LEU A 22 -15.69 9.75 2.98
CA LEU A 22 -16.50 8.56 2.70
C LEU A 22 -15.60 7.36 2.37
N ILE A 23 -14.64 7.53 1.46
CA ILE A 23 -13.70 6.46 1.10
C ILE A 23 -12.82 6.07 2.28
N ALA A 24 -12.30 7.05 3.04
CA ALA A 24 -11.52 6.78 4.25
C ALA A 24 -12.34 6.02 5.30
N GLY A 25 -13.60 6.39 5.50
CA GLY A 25 -14.51 5.67 6.39
C GLY A 25 -14.79 4.24 5.94
N LEU A 26 -14.97 4.02 4.63
CA LEU A 26 -15.14 2.68 4.07
C LEU A 26 -13.88 1.82 4.24
N TRP A 27 -12.68 2.39 4.12
CA TRP A 27 -11.43 1.67 4.40
C TRP A 27 -11.30 1.26 5.87
N MET A 28 -11.73 2.12 6.80
CA MET A 28 -11.71 1.77 8.23
C MET A 28 -12.60 0.56 8.57
N VAL A 29 -13.63 0.31 7.79
CA VAL A 29 -14.56 -0.82 8.00
C VAL A 29 -14.44 -1.90 6.92
N SER A 30 -13.41 -1.87 6.08
CA SER A 30 -13.26 -2.79 4.94
C SER A 30 -13.21 -4.25 5.34
N THR A 31 -12.59 -4.59 6.49
CA THR A 31 -12.59 -5.95 7.04
C THR A 31 -13.99 -6.42 7.39
N LEU A 32 -14.82 -5.58 8.01
CA LEU A 32 -16.21 -5.91 8.32
C LEU A 32 -17.03 -6.09 7.05
N ILE A 33 -16.77 -5.26 6.03
CA ILE A 33 -17.42 -5.38 4.71
C ILE A 33 -17.01 -6.70 4.04
N ALA A 34 -15.72 -7.06 4.08
CA ALA A 34 -15.20 -8.31 3.53
C ALA A 34 -15.84 -9.54 4.21
N ASP A 35 -15.91 -9.54 5.52
CA ASP A 35 -16.54 -10.60 6.31
C ASP A 35 -18.03 -10.71 6.01
N TRP A 36 -18.75 -9.58 5.90
CA TRP A 36 -20.17 -9.57 5.57
C TRP A 36 -20.43 -10.08 4.15
N ILE A 37 -19.67 -9.63 3.16
CA ILE A 37 -19.77 -10.10 1.76
C ILE A 37 -19.48 -11.61 1.71
N GLY A 38 -18.41 -12.05 2.36
CA GLY A 38 -18.04 -13.46 2.42
C GLY A 38 -19.13 -14.34 3.04
N ALA A 39 -19.71 -13.89 4.15
CA ALA A 39 -20.75 -14.62 4.85
C ALA A 39 -22.08 -14.67 4.07
N VAL A 40 -22.51 -13.52 3.52
CA VAL A 40 -23.87 -13.37 2.95
C VAL A 40 -23.93 -13.74 1.47
N LEU A 41 -22.95 -13.30 0.67
CA LEU A 41 -22.99 -13.46 -0.79
C LEU A 41 -22.23 -14.70 -1.28
N LEU A 42 -21.19 -15.13 -0.57
CA LEU A 42 -20.32 -16.22 -1.01
C LEU A 42 -20.40 -17.48 -0.13
N GLY A 43 -21.47 -17.62 0.65
CA GLY A 43 -21.75 -18.85 1.40
C GLY A 43 -20.70 -19.18 2.48
N GLY A 44 -20.06 -18.17 3.08
CA GLY A 44 -19.07 -18.34 4.14
C GLY A 44 -17.61 -18.36 3.67
N THR A 45 -17.35 -18.05 2.40
CA THR A 45 -15.98 -17.93 1.88
C THR A 45 -15.33 -16.67 2.44
N ARG A 46 -14.12 -16.79 2.97
CA ARG A 46 -13.35 -15.62 3.42
C ARG A 46 -12.82 -14.84 2.22
N ILE A 47 -13.12 -13.54 2.19
CA ILE A 47 -12.55 -12.59 1.22
C ILE A 47 -11.42 -11.84 1.93
N ASP A 48 -10.28 -11.73 1.25
CA ASP A 48 -9.21 -10.85 1.72
C ASP A 48 -9.67 -9.38 1.63
N SER A 49 -9.53 -8.65 2.74
CA SER A 49 -9.88 -7.23 2.83
C SER A 49 -9.15 -6.37 1.81
N GLY A 50 -7.95 -6.77 1.36
CA GLY A 50 -7.20 -6.09 0.31
C GLY A 50 -7.96 -5.99 -1.03
N HIS A 51 -8.79 -6.98 -1.36
CA HIS A 51 -9.66 -6.89 -2.54
C HIS A 51 -10.77 -5.85 -2.34
N VAL A 52 -11.35 -5.79 -1.15
CA VAL A 52 -12.38 -4.79 -0.79
C VAL A 52 -11.78 -3.39 -0.80
N ASP A 53 -10.57 -3.21 -0.27
CA ASP A 53 -9.83 -1.94 -0.28
C ASP A 53 -9.59 -1.45 -1.71
N THR A 54 -9.20 -2.35 -2.61
CA THR A 54 -9.00 -2.03 -4.03
C THR A 54 -10.31 -1.63 -4.72
N MET A 55 -11.41 -2.31 -4.40
CA MET A 55 -12.73 -1.95 -4.92
C MET A 55 -13.18 -0.57 -4.43
N ILE A 56 -13.00 -0.28 -3.14
CA ILE A 56 -13.31 1.03 -2.53
C ILE A 56 -12.50 2.14 -3.20
N ALA A 57 -11.18 1.94 -3.38
CA ALA A 57 -10.32 2.91 -4.05
C ALA A 57 -10.75 3.17 -5.50
N THR A 58 -11.06 2.10 -6.24
CA THR A 58 -11.52 2.18 -7.63
C THR A 58 -12.84 2.92 -7.73
N LEU A 59 -13.81 2.62 -6.86
CA LEU A 59 -15.09 3.33 -6.80
C LEU A 59 -14.89 4.80 -6.44
N GLY A 60 -13.99 5.12 -5.52
CA GLY A 60 -13.63 6.49 -5.17
C GLY A 60 -13.09 7.28 -6.37
N ALA A 61 -12.18 6.66 -7.13
CA ALA A 61 -11.64 7.26 -8.34
C ALA A 61 -12.75 7.50 -9.40
N ILE A 62 -13.61 6.53 -9.65
CA ILE A 62 -14.75 6.65 -10.57
C ILE A 62 -15.69 7.79 -10.12
N LEU A 63 -16.00 7.86 -8.82
CA LEU A 63 -16.84 8.93 -8.27
C LEU A 63 -16.25 10.32 -8.52
N LEU A 64 -14.93 10.49 -8.37
CA LEU A 64 -14.27 11.77 -8.63
C LEU A 64 -14.35 12.18 -10.11
N PHE A 65 -14.28 11.22 -11.04
CA PHE A 65 -14.44 11.49 -12.48
C PHE A 65 -15.89 11.74 -12.89
N MET A 66 -16.86 11.22 -12.13
CA MET A 66 -18.29 11.38 -12.47
C MET A 66 -18.96 12.54 -11.72
N ALA A 67 -18.52 12.84 -10.51
CA ALA A 67 -19.15 13.86 -9.67
C ALA A 67 -18.89 15.26 -10.23
N PRO A 68 -19.92 16.09 -10.37
CA PRO A 68 -19.75 17.45 -10.89
C PRO A 68 -19.02 18.33 -9.89
N ALA A 69 -18.12 19.20 -10.37
CA ALA A 69 -17.36 20.12 -9.53
C ALA A 69 -18.22 21.13 -8.78
N GLY A 70 -19.41 21.46 -9.30
CA GLY A 70 -20.30 22.49 -8.73
C GLY A 70 -20.04 23.87 -9.32
N GLY A 71 -20.62 24.91 -8.70
CA GLY A 71 -20.41 26.30 -9.15
C GLY A 71 -21.00 26.61 -10.54
N GLY A 72 -22.02 25.85 -11.00
CA GLY A 72 -22.64 26.05 -12.31
C GLY A 72 -21.88 25.45 -13.49
N THR A 73 -20.74 24.80 -13.26
CA THR A 73 -19.99 24.10 -14.30
C THR A 73 -20.39 22.63 -14.38
N LYS A 74 -20.52 22.11 -15.61
CA LYS A 74 -20.75 20.67 -15.85
C LYS A 74 -19.45 19.84 -15.78
N ARG A 75 -18.32 20.47 -15.46
CA ARG A 75 -17.00 19.81 -15.34
C ARG A 75 -17.01 18.83 -14.15
N PRO A 76 -16.47 17.62 -14.28
CA PRO A 76 -16.27 16.73 -13.15
C PRO A 76 -15.21 17.27 -12.18
N ILE A 77 -15.20 16.75 -10.95
CA ILE A 77 -14.22 17.13 -9.92
C ILE A 77 -12.80 16.82 -10.41
N LEU A 78 -12.59 15.62 -10.95
CA LEU A 78 -11.33 15.17 -11.49
C LEU A 78 -11.44 15.00 -13.01
N ILE A 79 -10.49 15.55 -13.75
CA ILE A 79 -10.35 15.34 -15.19
C ILE A 79 -9.03 14.60 -15.46
N TRP A 80 -8.92 14.03 -16.65
CA TRP A 80 -7.73 13.24 -17.03
C TRP A 80 -6.43 14.07 -16.98
N ASP A 81 -6.48 15.33 -17.39
CA ASP A 81 -5.32 16.23 -17.33
C ASP A 81 -4.76 16.45 -15.91
N ASP A 82 -5.62 16.37 -14.89
CA ASP A 82 -5.22 16.43 -13.49
C ASP A 82 -4.72 15.07 -13.01
N ALA A 83 -5.36 13.98 -13.42
CA ALA A 83 -4.93 12.62 -13.09
C ALA A 83 -3.56 12.26 -13.68
N GLN A 84 -3.19 12.79 -14.84
CA GLN A 84 -1.87 12.59 -15.42
C GLN A 84 -0.72 13.22 -14.59
N LYS A 85 -1.02 14.22 -13.76
CA LYS A 85 -0.02 14.89 -12.90
C LYS A 85 0.34 14.07 -11.66
N ILE A 86 -0.39 12.99 -11.37
CA ILE A 86 -0.05 12.05 -10.29
C ILE A 86 1.32 11.44 -10.61
N PRO A 87 2.18 11.24 -9.62
CA PRO A 87 3.51 10.65 -9.83
C PRO A 87 3.39 9.13 -10.10
N TRP A 88 2.90 8.78 -11.28
CA TRP A 88 2.67 7.39 -11.70
C TRP A 88 3.91 6.51 -11.57
N GLY A 89 5.11 7.08 -11.79
CA GLY A 89 6.36 6.36 -11.62
C GLY A 89 6.54 5.79 -10.22
N ILE A 90 6.16 6.55 -9.18
CA ILE A 90 6.23 6.11 -7.79
C ILE A 90 5.22 4.98 -7.54
N LEU A 91 3.99 5.12 -8.04
CA LEU A 91 2.95 4.10 -7.89
C LEU A 91 3.33 2.79 -8.58
N LEU A 92 3.88 2.86 -9.79
CA LEU A 92 4.34 1.69 -10.55
C LEU A 92 5.56 1.04 -9.87
N LEU A 93 6.49 1.83 -9.35
CA LEU A 93 7.65 1.31 -8.63
C LEU A 93 7.22 0.57 -7.36
N PHE A 94 6.32 1.17 -6.58
CA PHE A 94 5.80 0.57 -5.34
C PHE A 94 5.00 -0.71 -5.63
N GLY A 95 4.03 -0.64 -6.56
CA GLY A 95 3.22 -1.80 -6.97
C GLY A 95 4.06 -2.91 -7.59
N GLY A 96 5.04 -2.57 -8.42
CA GLY A 96 5.99 -3.52 -9.00
C GLY A 96 6.86 -4.19 -7.93
N GLY A 97 7.30 -3.44 -6.92
CA GLY A 97 8.03 -3.99 -5.76
C GLY A 97 7.21 -5.01 -4.97
N LEU A 98 5.94 -4.67 -4.68
CA LEU A 98 5.02 -5.59 -4.00
C LEU A 98 4.72 -6.84 -4.83
N ALA A 99 4.52 -6.68 -6.14
CA ALA A 99 4.30 -7.81 -7.05
C ALA A 99 5.54 -8.74 -7.10
N LEU A 100 6.74 -8.18 -7.16
CA LEU A 100 7.99 -8.93 -7.13
C LEU A 100 8.16 -9.67 -5.80
N ALA A 101 7.82 -9.04 -4.69
CA ALA A 101 7.85 -9.66 -3.37
C ALA A 101 6.90 -10.87 -3.28
N SER A 102 5.66 -10.70 -3.74
CA SER A 102 4.68 -11.80 -3.81
C SER A 102 5.16 -12.93 -4.74
N ALA A 103 5.76 -12.60 -5.87
CA ALA A 103 6.34 -13.60 -6.77
C ALA A 103 7.51 -14.37 -6.12
N ALA A 104 8.36 -13.68 -5.36
CA ALA A 104 9.47 -14.32 -4.63
C ALA A 104 8.95 -15.26 -3.53
N GLU A 105 7.87 -14.90 -2.85
CA GLU A 105 7.22 -15.75 -1.86
C GLU A 105 6.58 -16.97 -2.49
N LEU A 106 5.76 -16.80 -3.52
CA LEU A 106 5.06 -17.87 -4.22
C LEU A 106 6.01 -18.85 -4.93
N SER A 107 7.15 -18.37 -5.42
CA SER A 107 8.18 -19.20 -6.05
C SER A 107 9.04 -19.98 -5.04
N GLY A 108 8.93 -19.69 -3.75
CA GLY A 108 9.78 -20.25 -2.70
C GLY A 108 11.18 -19.64 -2.63
N LEU A 109 11.47 -18.59 -3.42
CA LEU A 109 12.76 -17.91 -3.42
C LEU A 109 13.07 -17.32 -2.04
N SER A 110 12.09 -16.72 -1.38
CA SER A 110 12.24 -16.17 -0.03
C SER A 110 12.67 -17.24 0.96
N ARG A 111 12.09 -18.44 0.88
CA ARG A 111 12.44 -19.58 1.72
C ARG A 111 13.85 -20.09 1.41
N TYR A 112 14.21 -20.21 0.14
CA TYR A 112 15.55 -20.61 -0.28
C TYR A 112 16.62 -19.66 0.24
N LEU A 113 16.39 -18.35 0.14
CA LEU A 113 17.30 -17.33 0.69
C LEU A 113 17.39 -17.40 2.22
N ALA A 114 16.28 -17.57 2.92
CA ALA A 114 16.27 -17.74 4.37
C ALA A 114 17.06 -19.00 4.80
N GLU A 115 16.89 -20.11 4.08
CA GLU A 115 17.66 -21.34 4.33
C GLU A 115 19.16 -21.18 4.06
N SER A 116 19.53 -20.44 3.02
CA SER A 116 20.92 -20.11 2.71
C SER A 116 21.58 -19.22 3.77
N LEU A 117 20.77 -18.43 4.47
CA LEU A 117 21.22 -17.52 5.53
C LEU A 117 21.18 -18.15 6.94
N LYS A 118 20.83 -19.43 7.08
CA LYS A 118 20.80 -20.11 8.40
C LYS A 118 22.10 -19.99 9.17
N GLY A 119 23.26 -20.02 8.47
CA GLY A 119 24.57 -19.82 9.11
C GLY A 119 24.79 -18.43 9.71
N VAL A 120 23.98 -17.45 9.29
CA VAL A 120 23.97 -16.07 9.85
C VAL A 120 23.03 -15.99 11.06
N ALA A 121 22.02 -16.85 11.12
CA ALA A 121 21.07 -16.89 12.25
C ALA A 121 21.70 -17.40 13.54
N ASP A 122 22.80 -18.16 13.46
CA ASP A 122 23.59 -18.61 14.62
C ASP A 122 24.44 -17.49 15.25
N LEU A 123 24.49 -16.32 14.59
CA LEU A 123 25.19 -15.16 15.14
C LEU A 123 24.29 -14.46 16.20
N HIS A 124 24.98 -13.76 17.12
CA HIS A 124 24.31 -12.98 18.14
C HIS A 124 23.30 -12.01 17.47
N PRO A 125 22.04 -11.92 17.94
CA PRO A 125 20.97 -11.12 17.29
C PRO A 125 21.36 -9.67 16.98
N ALA A 126 22.18 -9.05 17.84
CA ALA A 126 22.68 -7.69 17.61
C ALA A 126 23.59 -7.60 16.36
N LEU A 127 24.35 -8.64 16.05
CA LEU A 127 25.19 -8.68 14.84
C LEU A 127 24.35 -8.85 13.58
N VAL A 128 23.30 -9.67 13.64
CA VAL A 128 22.36 -9.83 12.53
C VAL A 128 21.66 -8.51 12.23
N ILE A 129 21.15 -7.82 13.24
CA ILE A 129 20.52 -6.50 13.10
C ILE A 129 21.50 -5.48 12.51
N LEU A 130 22.74 -5.47 13.01
CA LEU A 130 23.78 -4.56 12.52
C LEU A 130 24.10 -4.82 11.04
N MET A 131 24.28 -6.08 10.63
CA MET A 131 24.58 -6.47 9.25
C MET A 131 23.44 -6.13 8.31
N VAL A 132 22.19 -6.44 8.69
CA VAL A 132 20.99 -6.10 7.91
C VAL A 132 20.82 -4.59 7.82
N GLY A 133 20.98 -3.87 8.93
CA GLY A 133 20.91 -2.41 8.95
C GLY A 133 21.97 -1.78 8.05
N LEU A 134 23.21 -2.25 8.09
CA LEU A 134 24.28 -1.77 7.22
C LEU A 134 23.97 -2.03 5.73
N LEU A 135 23.48 -3.23 5.42
CA LEU A 135 23.08 -3.59 4.06
C LEU A 135 21.97 -2.66 3.54
N VAL A 136 20.94 -2.41 4.36
CA VAL A 136 19.85 -1.50 4.01
C VAL A 136 20.36 -0.08 3.79
N ILE A 137 21.25 0.42 4.65
CA ILE A 137 21.86 1.75 4.49
C ILE A 137 22.64 1.81 3.17
N VAL A 138 23.48 0.83 2.87
CA VAL A 138 24.23 0.81 1.62
C VAL A 138 23.30 0.78 0.41
N ILE A 139 22.25 -0.03 0.43
CA ILE A 139 21.29 -0.09 -0.68
C ILE A 139 20.56 1.25 -0.84
N THR A 140 20.18 1.93 0.25
CA THR A 140 19.46 3.22 0.18
C THR A 140 20.33 4.36 -0.36
N GLU A 141 21.63 4.27 -0.25
CA GLU A 141 22.53 5.26 -0.87
C GLU A 141 22.52 5.17 -2.41
N PHE A 142 22.25 4.01 -2.98
CA PHE A 142 22.21 3.80 -4.43
C PHE A 142 20.78 3.73 -4.99
N ALA A 143 19.81 3.39 -4.16
CA ALA A 143 18.40 3.27 -4.52
C ALA A 143 17.54 4.25 -3.74
N SER A 144 16.34 4.56 -4.24
CA SER A 144 15.40 5.37 -3.46
C SER A 144 14.93 4.59 -2.22
N ASN A 145 14.65 5.31 -1.12
CA ASN A 145 14.15 4.73 0.13
C ASN A 145 12.89 3.85 -0.10
N ILE A 146 12.02 4.29 -1.01
CA ILE A 146 10.80 3.55 -1.37
C ILE A 146 11.14 2.22 -2.05
N ALA A 147 12.08 2.23 -2.99
CA ALA A 147 12.53 1.00 -3.66
C ALA A 147 13.19 0.03 -2.66
N THR A 148 14.01 0.54 -1.75
CA THR A 148 14.68 -0.26 -0.73
C THR A 148 13.67 -0.92 0.21
N ILE A 149 12.68 -0.18 0.72
CA ILE A 149 11.63 -0.72 1.60
C ILE A 149 10.81 -1.77 0.85
N SER A 150 10.45 -1.53 -0.41
CA SER A 150 9.67 -2.47 -1.21
C SER A 150 10.40 -3.78 -1.47
N LEU A 151 11.73 -3.74 -1.64
CA LEU A 151 12.56 -4.93 -1.86
C LEU A 151 12.91 -5.66 -0.57
N MET A 152 13.30 -4.91 0.45
CA MET A 152 13.83 -5.50 1.70
C MET A 152 12.71 -5.87 2.69
N GLY A 153 11.56 -5.19 2.66
CA GLY A 153 10.46 -5.45 3.57
C GLY A 153 10.04 -6.94 3.59
N PRO A 154 9.69 -7.55 2.46
CA PRO A 154 9.34 -8.97 2.40
C PRO A 154 10.47 -9.92 2.82
N VAL A 155 11.71 -9.58 2.48
CA VAL A 155 12.87 -10.37 2.90
C VAL A 155 13.05 -10.36 4.42
N LEU A 156 12.88 -9.18 5.05
CA LEU A 156 12.97 -9.04 6.50
C LEU A 156 11.83 -9.77 7.22
N ILE A 157 10.61 -9.70 6.68
CA ILE A 157 9.46 -10.44 7.21
C ILE A 157 9.73 -11.96 7.13
N SER A 158 10.23 -12.44 6.00
CA SER A 158 10.57 -13.87 5.83
C SER A 158 11.66 -14.33 6.79
N LEU A 159 12.65 -13.49 7.06
CA LEU A 159 13.69 -13.77 8.04
C LEU A 159 13.14 -13.81 9.47
N SER A 160 12.25 -12.88 9.83
CA SER A 160 11.62 -12.84 11.17
C SER A 160 10.74 -14.07 11.42
N LEU A 161 9.91 -14.45 10.45
CA LEU A 161 9.05 -15.63 10.54
C LEU A 161 9.86 -16.94 10.55
N GLY A 162 10.96 -16.98 9.81
CA GLY A 162 11.90 -18.12 9.82
C GLY A 162 12.60 -18.34 11.16
N SER A 163 12.78 -17.27 11.95
CA SER A 163 13.40 -17.37 13.28
C SER A 163 12.42 -17.86 14.36
N GLU A 164 11.12 -17.59 14.22
CA GLU A 164 10.10 -18.08 15.16
C GLU A 164 9.83 -19.58 15.02
N THR A 165 9.97 -20.15 13.82
CA THR A 165 9.79 -21.59 13.58
C THR A 165 10.98 -22.46 14.05
N LEU A 166 12.11 -21.84 14.41
CA LEU A 166 13.31 -22.54 14.93
C LEU A 166 13.40 -22.52 16.47
N GLY A 167 12.47 -21.83 17.15
CA GLY A 167 12.40 -21.72 18.62
C GLY A 167 11.28 -22.52 19.28
N ALA A 168 10.59 -23.42 18.52
CA ALA A 168 9.52 -24.28 19.06
C ALA A 168 9.93 -25.77 19.03
#